data_54d552105336598f264a83048f807579
#
_entry.id   54d552105336598f264a83048f807579
#
_cell.length_a   1.000
_cell.length_b   1.000
_cell.length_c   1.000
_cell.angle_alpha   90.00
_cell.angle_beta   90.00
_cell.angle_gamma   90.00
#
_symmetry.space_group_name_H-M   'P 1'
#
loop_
_entity.id
_entity.type
_entity.pdbx_description
1 polymer ?
#
loop_
_entity_poly.entity_id
_entity_poly.type
_entity_poly.pdbx_seq_one_letter_code
_entity_poly.pdbx_strand_id
1 'polypeptide(L)'
;NTYCSGILSADGHQWSDTGITTEYMEKSFAGFPRSYPDGMEDDDVDALAYSPTGFIWDNVLEQGRSLRIYGEFAGTEARWTDPNRKGPIKFADHWKDFTSGAGAIRIWSRPMIESIRPYLCTNTVGWDMDIPDVFRAREFIKELREYEKAGNLPNFIVICLPNDHASGTKFGSPTPAAQVADNDLAFGQIVEA
;
A
#
# COMPACT_ATOMS: atom_id res chain seq x y z
N ASN A 1 -17.08 2.49 -13.51
CA ASN A 1 -16.91 3.67 -12.65
C ASN A 1 -17.37 3.34 -11.26
N THR A 2 -16.50 3.53 -10.28
CA THR A 2 -16.79 3.34 -8.86
C THR A 2 -16.82 4.71 -8.19
N TYR A 3 -17.84 4.95 -7.39
CA TYR A 3 -17.95 6.17 -6.60
C TYR A 3 -17.65 5.82 -5.14
N CYS A 4 -16.71 6.53 -4.54
CA CYS A 4 -16.42 6.41 -3.12
C CYS A 4 -17.27 7.41 -2.34
N SER A 5 -17.87 6.95 -1.25
CA SER A 5 -18.64 7.83 -0.33
C SER A 5 -17.74 8.69 0.54
N GLY A 6 -16.46 8.35 0.66
CA GLY A 6 -15.48 9.11 1.42
C GLY A 6 -15.10 10.42 0.74
N ILE A 7 -15.02 11.51 1.51
CA ILE A 7 -14.60 12.82 1.01
C ILE A 7 -13.08 12.91 0.91
N LEU A 8 -12.38 12.21 1.79
CA LEU A 8 -10.91 12.15 1.83
C LEU A 8 -10.43 10.70 1.74
N SER A 9 -9.12 10.54 1.48
CA SER A 9 -8.49 9.23 1.28
C SER A 9 -8.75 8.27 2.44
N ALA A 10 -8.58 8.71 3.69
CA ALA A 10 -8.82 7.86 4.86
C ALA A 10 -10.25 7.33 4.91
N ASP A 11 -11.25 8.18 4.65
CA ASP A 11 -12.65 7.75 4.58
C ASP A 11 -12.87 6.75 3.45
N GLY A 12 -12.22 6.98 2.29
CA GLY A 12 -12.30 6.11 1.12
C GLY A 12 -11.77 4.71 1.39
N HIS A 13 -10.61 4.60 2.03
CA HIS A 13 -10.05 3.32 2.45
C HIS A 13 -10.96 2.63 3.47
N GLN A 14 -11.48 3.36 4.46
CA GLN A 14 -12.44 2.80 5.41
C GLN A 14 -13.69 2.25 4.71
N TRP A 15 -14.30 3.02 3.82
CA TRP A 15 -15.47 2.56 3.06
C TRP A 15 -15.19 1.32 2.23
N SER A 16 -14.01 1.25 1.61
CA SER A 16 -13.61 0.10 0.80
C SER A 16 -13.34 -1.14 1.63
N ASP A 17 -12.70 -0.98 2.78
CA ASP A 17 -12.15 -2.08 3.55
C ASP A 17 -13.04 -2.52 4.72
N THR A 18 -14.00 -1.67 5.15
CA THR A 18 -14.91 -1.99 6.26
C THR A 18 -16.40 -1.85 5.92
N GLY A 19 -16.73 -1.18 4.82
CA GLY A 19 -18.10 -0.88 4.42
C GLY A 19 -18.76 0.23 5.23
N ILE A 20 -18.06 0.82 6.19
CA ILE A 20 -18.51 1.95 7.02
C ILE A 20 -17.37 2.92 7.27
N THR A 21 -17.70 4.15 7.65
CA THR A 21 -16.78 5.10 8.27
C THR A 21 -17.22 5.33 9.71
N THR A 22 -16.28 5.41 10.65
CA THR A 22 -16.63 5.70 12.04
C THR A 22 -17.16 7.12 12.19
N GLU A 23 -18.01 7.37 13.19
CA GLU A 23 -18.54 8.71 13.49
C GLU A 23 -17.42 9.72 13.75
N TYR A 24 -16.31 9.26 14.33
CA TYR A 24 -15.12 10.09 14.54
C TYR A 24 -14.52 10.53 13.20
N MET A 25 -14.32 9.61 12.26
CA MET A 25 -13.76 9.92 10.95
C MET A 25 -14.63 10.93 10.19
N GLU A 26 -15.93 10.75 10.18
CA GLU A 26 -16.87 11.67 9.54
C GLU A 26 -16.84 13.06 10.16
N LYS A 27 -16.76 13.15 11.48
CA LYS A 27 -16.74 14.43 12.20
C LYS A 27 -15.39 15.13 12.16
N SER A 28 -14.29 14.40 12.03
CA SER A 28 -12.92 14.96 11.98
C SER A 28 -12.47 15.35 10.58
N PHE A 29 -13.34 15.34 9.62
CA PHE A 29 -13.10 15.58 8.21
C PHE A 29 -12.19 16.79 7.87
N ALA A 30 -12.30 17.90 8.58
CA ALA A 30 -11.45 19.09 8.40
C ALA A 30 -10.40 19.25 9.49
N GLY A 31 -10.34 18.32 10.45
CA GLY A 31 -9.46 18.39 11.61
C GLY A 31 -8.24 17.47 11.50
N PHE A 32 -7.26 17.74 12.32
CA PHE A 32 -6.15 16.86 12.59
C PHE A 32 -6.24 16.40 14.05
N PRO A 33 -5.82 15.18 14.38
CA PRO A 33 -5.37 14.12 13.50
C PRO A 33 -6.52 13.39 12.81
N ARG A 34 -6.34 13.05 11.55
CA ARG A 34 -7.21 12.10 10.87
C ARG A 34 -6.65 10.72 11.09
N SER A 35 -7.48 9.89 11.62
CA SER A 35 -7.10 8.54 11.94
C SER A 35 -7.14 7.67 10.68
N TYR A 36 -5.97 7.43 10.14
CA TYR A 36 -5.72 6.37 9.18
C TYR A 36 -4.68 5.46 9.84
N PRO A 37 -4.88 4.15 9.94
CA PRO A 37 -3.90 3.27 10.53
C PRO A 37 -2.61 3.34 9.72
N ASP A 38 -1.66 4.15 10.18
CA ASP A 38 -0.39 4.38 9.48
C ASP A 38 0.78 3.66 10.15
N GLY A 39 0.49 2.98 11.27
CA GLY A 39 1.48 2.23 12.07
C GLY A 39 2.56 3.14 12.66
N MET A 40 2.32 4.43 12.75
CA MET A 40 3.11 5.35 13.55
C MET A 40 2.88 5.04 15.04
N GLU A 41 3.69 5.59 15.92
CA GLU A 41 3.68 5.22 17.34
C GLU A 41 2.46 5.75 18.14
N ASP A 42 1.44 6.28 17.47
CA ASP A 42 0.26 6.87 18.09
C ASP A 42 -0.96 5.93 17.99
N ASP A 43 -0.83 4.76 18.62
CA ASP A 43 -1.83 3.69 18.63
C ASP A 43 -3.23 4.17 19.06
N ASP A 44 -3.32 5.18 19.95
CA ASP A 44 -4.58 5.71 20.43
C ASP A 44 -5.37 6.43 19.33
N VAL A 45 -4.66 7.08 18.40
CA VAL A 45 -5.26 7.78 17.25
C VAL A 45 -5.70 6.77 16.19
N ASP A 46 -4.88 5.79 15.90
CA ASP A 46 -5.19 4.74 14.93
C ASP A 46 -6.43 3.93 15.33
N ALA A 47 -6.59 3.65 16.62
CA ALA A 47 -7.76 2.91 17.14
C ALA A 47 -9.11 3.57 16.81
N LEU A 48 -9.16 4.89 16.66
CA LEU A 48 -10.38 5.64 16.32
C LEU A 48 -10.85 5.40 14.87
N ALA A 49 -9.94 4.95 14.00
CA ALA A 49 -10.26 4.60 12.62
C ALA A 49 -10.75 3.16 12.46
N TYR A 50 -10.57 2.31 13.46
CA TYR A 50 -10.94 0.90 13.36
C TYR A 50 -12.45 0.74 13.40
N SER A 51 -12.97 0.06 12.39
CA SER A 51 -14.37 -0.34 12.38
C SER A 51 -14.66 -1.32 13.52
N PRO A 52 -15.72 -1.11 14.31
CA PRO A 52 -16.12 -2.08 15.32
C PRO A 52 -16.58 -3.43 14.73
N THR A 53 -16.86 -3.47 13.43
CA THR A 53 -17.24 -4.69 12.69
C THR A 53 -16.06 -5.39 12.05
N GLY A 54 -14.83 -4.89 12.23
CA GLY A 54 -13.64 -5.39 11.56
C GLY A 54 -13.55 -4.96 10.10
N PHE A 55 -12.63 -5.58 9.39
CA PHE A 55 -12.34 -5.31 7.98
C PHE A 55 -12.87 -6.42 7.07
N ILE A 56 -12.96 -6.17 5.78
CA ILE A 56 -13.41 -7.15 4.79
C ILE A 56 -12.57 -8.44 4.84
N TRP A 57 -11.29 -8.35 5.11
CA TRP A 57 -10.42 -9.53 5.23
C TRP A 57 -10.71 -10.35 6.48
N ASP A 58 -11.18 -9.76 7.57
CA ASP A 58 -11.60 -10.53 8.74
C ASP A 58 -12.80 -11.43 8.37
N ASN A 59 -13.77 -10.87 7.63
CA ASN A 59 -14.91 -11.66 7.11
C ASN A 59 -14.44 -12.75 6.14
N VAL A 60 -13.51 -12.45 5.23
CA VAL A 60 -12.93 -13.45 4.30
C VAL A 60 -12.33 -14.62 5.06
N LEU A 61 -11.58 -14.35 6.13
CA LEU A 61 -10.95 -15.38 6.96
C LEU A 61 -11.97 -16.17 7.79
N GLU A 62 -12.99 -15.51 8.34
CA GLU A 62 -14.10 -16.18 9.05
C GLU A 62 -14.85 -17.16 8.15
N GLN A 63 -14.93 -16.88 6.85
CA GLN A 63 -15.52 -17.78 5.86
C GLN A 63 -14.54 -18.89 5.40
N GLY A 64 -13.39 -19.03 6.04
CA GLY A 64 -12.38 -20.02 5.71
C GLY A 64 -11.72 -19.81 4.34
N ARG A 65 -11.71 -18.57 3.86
CA ARG A 65 -11.08 -18.21 2.59
C ARG A 65 -9.65 -17.72 2.82
N SER A 66 -8.81 -17.87 1.81
CA SER A 66 -7.43 -17.44 1.84
C SER A 66 -7.29 -15.97 1.42
N LEU A 67 -6.33 -15.28 2.05
CA LEU A 67 -6.08 -13.86 1.92
C LEU A 67 -4.61 -13.59 1.58
N ARG A 68 -4.34 -12.55 0.76
CA ARG A 68 -3.02 -11.97 0.58
C ARG A 68 -3.12 -10.46 0.39
N ILE A 69 -2.24 -9.70 1.04
CA ILE A 69 -2.24 -8.23 1.02
C ILE A 69 -0.89 -7.72 0.54
N TYR A 70 -0.93 -6.77 -0.39
CA TYR A 70 0.21 -6.09 -0.99
C TYR A 70 0.05 -4.58 -0.77
N GLY A 71 0.58 -4.08 0.33
CA GLY A 71 0.73 -2.65 0.60
C GLY A 71 -0.43 -1.95 1.30
N GLU A 72 -1.66 -2.50 1.29
CA GLU A 72 -2.76 -1.89 2.04
C GLU A 72 -2.54 -2.04 3.54
N PHE A 73 -2.75 -0.97 4.31
CA PHE A 73 -2.46 -0.87 5.74
C PHE A 73 -1.06 -1.39 6.11
N ALA A 74 -0.09 -1.11 5.27
CA ALA A 74 1.31 -1.50 5.44
C ALA A 74 2.23 -0.29 5.46
N GLY A 75 3.07 -0.20 6.47
CA GLY A 75 4.13 0.79 6.57
C GLY A 75 5.26 0.48 5.58
N THR A 76 5.90 1.53 5.10
CA THR A 76 7.02 1.44 4.17
C THR A 76 8.34 1.64 4.90
N GLU A 77 9.28 0.73 4.64
CA GLU A 77 10.67 0.87 5.07
C GLU A 77 11.60 0.78 3.85
N ALA A 78 12.50 1.75 3.72
CA ALA A 78 13.52 1.75 2.69
C ALA A 78 14.86 2.21 3.26
N ARG A 79 15.93 1.46 2.95
CA ARG A 79 17.29 1.80 3.41
C ARG A 79 18.31 1.52 2.33
N TRP A 80 19.36 2.36 2.29
CA TRP A 80 20.55 2.05 1.52
C TRP A 80 21.21 0.77 2.04
N THR A 81 21.61 -0.12 1.14
CA THR A 81 22.36 -1.34 1.51
C THR A 81 23.80 -1.02 1.92
N ASP A 82 24.38 0.04 1.36
CA ASP A 82 25.67 0.58 1.82
C ASP A 82 25.46 1.42 3.10
N PRO A 83 26.01 1.00 4.27
CA PRO A 83 25.87 1.69 5.52
C PRO A 83 26.52 3.10 5.55
N ASN A 84 27.43 3.38 4.60
CA ASN A 84 28.09 4.68 4.47
C ASN A 84 27.23 5.69 3.69
N ARG A 85 26.31 5.23 2.87
CA ARG A 85 25.38 6.08 2.14
C ARG A 85 24.28 6.58 3.08
N LYS A 86 24.17 7.90 3.17
CA LYS A 86 23.21 8.60 4.06
C LYS A 86 22.28 9.47 3.23
N GLY A 87 21.18 9.88 3.85
CA GLY A 87 20.20 10.80 3.27
C GLY A 87 18.95 10.10 2.73
N PRO A 88 17.94 10.91 2.38
CA PRO A 88 16.66 10.38 1.92
C PRO A 88 16.84 9.67 0.58
N ILE A 89 16.09 8.60 0.40
CA ILE A 89 15.98 7.88 -0.86
C ILE A 89 14.83 8.53 -1.62
N LYS A 90 15.04 8.86 -2.90
CA LYS A 90 14.07 9.52 -3.75
C LYS A 90 13.59 8.62 -4.87
N PHE A 91 12.51 8.98 -5.53
CA PHE A 91 11.97 8.25 -6.66
C PHE A 91 13.03 7.89 -7.70
N ALA A 92 13.89 8.84 -8.07
CA ALA A 92 14.96 8.61 -9.04
C ALA A 92 15.98 7.55 -8.57
N ASP A 93 16.24 7.45 -7.26
CA ASP A 93 17.12 6.42 -6.70
C ASP A 93 16.45 5.04 -6.79
N HIS A 94 15.18 4.95 -6.39
CA HIS A 94 14.38 3.71 -6.50
C HIS A 94 14.27 3.27 -7.97
N TRP A 95 13.94 4.20 -8.87
CA TRP A 95 13.85 3.92 -10.30
C TRP A 95 15.17 3.39 -10.87
N LYS A 96 16.28 4.03 -10.52
CA LYS A 96 17.61 3.61 -10.96
C LYS A 96 17.96 2.22 -10.41
N ASP A 97 17.71 1.97 -9.15
CA ASP A 97 17.99 0.66 -8.53
C ASP A 97 17.12 -0.43 -9.16
N PHE A 98 15.83 -0.16 -9.32
CA PHE A 98 14.86 -1.04 -9.96
C PHE A 98 15.29 -1.42 -11.40
N THR A 99 15.63 -0.43 -12.22
CA THR A 99 15.94 -0.64 -13.65
C THR A 99 17.32 -1.24 -13.88
N SER A 100 18.30 -0.97 -13.00
CA SER A 100 19.63 -1.54 -13.09
C SER A 100 19.79 -2.91 -12.42
N GLY A 101 18.88 -3.25 -11.51
CA GLY A 101 18.99 -4.45 -10.68
C GLY A 101 20.17 -4.44 -9.71
N ALA A 102 20.70 -3.26 -9.36
CA ALA A 102 21.89 -3.12 -8.53
C ALA A 102 21.70 -3.59 -7.07
N GLY A 103 20.46 -3.57 -6.56
CA GLY A 103 20.17 -3.94 -5.17
C GLY A 103 20.76 -2.96 -4.14
N ALA A 104 20.90 -1.69 -4.55
CA ALA A 104 21.45 -0.65 -3.70
C ALA A 104 20.49 -0.17 -2.62
N ILE A 105 19.22 -0.52 -2.74
CA ILE A 105 18.14 -0.15 -1.80
C ILE A 105 17.44 -1.42 -1.33
N ARG A 106 17.38 -1.61 -0.02
CA ARG A 106 16.52 -2.61 0.59
C ARG A 106 15.18 -1.99 0.91
N ILE A 107 14.10 -2.64 0.47
CA ILE A 107 12.72 -2.22 0.69
C ILE A 107 11.99 -3.36 1.38
N TRP A 108 11.16 -3.03 2.38
CA TRP A 108 10.27 -3.99 3.03
C TRP A 108 9.11 -3.25 3.69
N SER A 109 8.07 -4.00 4.05
CA SER A 109 6.94 -3.45 4.78
C SER A 109 6.77 -4.10 6.15
N ARG A 110 6.03 -3.40 7.00
CA ARG A 110 5.51 -3.90 8.27
C ARG A 110 3.99 -3.73 8.30
N PRO A 111 3.24 -4.61 8.98
CA PRO A 111 1.81 -4.40 9.13
C PRO A 111 1.55 -3.17 10.02
N MET A 112 0.58 -2.36 9.64
CA MET A 112 0.03 -1.29 10.46
C MET A 112 -1.10 -1.80 11.36
N ILE A 113 -1.77 -2.86 10.92
CA ILE A 113 -2.83 -3.55 11.66
C ILE A 113 -2.35 -4.97 11.94
N GLU A 114 -2.47 -5.42 13.19
CA GLU A 114 -1.95 -6.73 13.58
C GLU A 114 -2.64 -7.90 12.86
N SER A 115 -3.93 -7.76 12.56
CA SER A 115 -4.71 -8.82 11.88
C SER A 115 -4.20 -9.18 10.49
N ILE A 116 -3.54 -8.26 9.79
CA ILE A 116 -2.98 -8.53 8.44
C ILE A 116 -1.59 -9.14 8.46
N ARG A 117 -0.89 -9.15 9.59
CA ARG A 117 0.51 -9.61 9.69
C ARG A 117 0.79 -10.95 9.01
N PRO A 118 -0.01 -12.01 9.19
CA PRO A 118 0.25 -13.30 8.56
C PRO A 118 0.06 -13.30 7.04
N TYR A 119 -0.67 -12.32 6.52
CA TYR A 119 -1.13 -12.26 5.13
C TYR A 119 -0.43 -11.19 4.30
N LEU A 120 0.36 -10.33 4.94
CA LEU A 120 1.07 -9.24 4.29
C LEU A 120 2.28 -9.76 3.50
N CYS A 121 2.37 -9.34 2.24
CA CYS A 121 3.62 -9.46 1.48
C CYS A 121 4.63 -8.43 1.99
N THR A 122 5.66 -8.88 2.68
CA THR A 122 6.69 -8.00 3.25
C THR A 122 7.75 -7.54 2.24
N ASN A 123 7.73 -8.07 1.02
CA ASN A 123 8.65 -7.69 -0.06
C ASN A 123 8.12 -6.52 -0.92
N THR A 124 6.88 -6.11 -0.69
CA THR A 124 6.32 -4.88 -1.25
C THR A 124 6.07 -3.86 -0.14
N VAL A 125 5.55 -2.71 -0.48
CA VAL A 125 5.40 -1.59 0.46
C VAL A 125 4.02 -0.94 0.32
N GLY A 126 3.61 -0.25 1.38
CA GLY A 126 2.41 0.55 1.39
C GLY A 126 2.61 1.92 0.77
N TRP A 127 2.06 2.92 1.44
CA TRP A 127 2.08 4.30 1.00
C TRP A 127 3.51 4.88 1.04
N ASP A 128 4.11 5.07 -0.11
CA ASP A 128 5.32 5.84 -0.34
C ASP A 128 5.42 6.26 -1.81
N MET A 129 5.23 7.55 -2.08
CA MET A 129 5.24 8.13 -3.43
C MET A 129 6.65 8.22 -4.04
N ASP A 130 7.68 7.95 -3.29
CA ASP A 130 9.06 7.85 -3.80
C ASP A 130 9.38 6.44 -4.34
N ILE A 131 8.46 5.46 -4.21
CA ILE A 131 8.63 4.09 -4.74
C ILE A 131 7.70 3.88 -5.94
N PRO A 132 8.23 3.46 -7.11
CA PRO A 132 7.42 3.21 -8.30
C PRO A 132 6.38 2.09 -8.11
N ASP A 133 5.18 2.26 -8.69
CA ASP A 133 4.14 1.23 -8.68
C ASP A 133 4.51 0.01 -9.52
N VAL A 134 5.29 0.18 -10.59
CA VAL A 134 5.84 -0.95 -11.34
C VAL A 134 6.72 -1.87 -10.48
N PHE A 135 7.35 -1.36 -9.42
CA PHE A 135 8.03 -2.20 -8.43
C PHE A 135 7.03 -3.06 -7.65
N ARG A 136 5.92 -2.48 -7.19
CA ARG A 136 4.84 -3.18 -6.47
C ARG A 136 4.22 -4.27 -7.35
N ALA A 137 3.91 -3.93 -8.60
CA ALA A 137 3.39 -4.87 -9.58
C ALA A 137 4.34 -6.06 -9.82
N ARG A 138 5.64 -5.80 -9.94
CA ARG A 138 6.64 -6.86 -10.11
C ARG A 138 6.64 -7.85 -8.95
N GLU A 139 6.60 -7.37 -7.72
CA GLU A 139 6.61 -8.25 -6.54
C GLU A 139 5.31 -9.07 -6.45
N PHE A 140 4.16 -8.48 -6.78
CA PHE A 140 2.90 -9.20 -6.91
C PHE A 140 3.00 -10.29 -7.99
N ILE A 141 3.42 -9.94 -9.21
CA ILE A 141 3.49 -10.88 -10.34
C ILE A 141 4.46 -12.05 -10.03
N LYS A 142 5.54 -11.77 -9.31
CA LYS A 142 6.45 -12.82 -8.86
C LYS A 142 5.75 -13.85 -7.94
N GLU A 143 4.99 -13.41 -6.94
CA GLU A 143 4.22 -14.32 -6.09
C GLU A 143 3.06 -14.97 -6.87
N LEU A 144 2.41 -14.24 -7.81
CA LEU A 144 1.38 -14.80 -8.68
C LEU A 144 1.89 -16.03 -9.43
N ARG A 145 3.08 -15.96 -10.01
CA ARG A 145 3.70 -17.09 -10.72
C ARG A 145 3.96 -18.30 -9.81
N GLU A 146 4.28 -18.06 -8.53
CA GLU A 146 4.41 -19.17 -7.57
C GLU A 146 3.04 -19.77 -7.20
N TYR A 147 2.01 -18.95 -7.02
CA TYR A 147 0.64 -19.43 -6.80
C TYR A 147 0.10 -20.23 -7.99
N GLU A 148 0.36 -19.79 -9.22
CA GLU A 148 -0.01 -20.52 -10.44
C GLU A 148 0.61 -21.93 -10.46
N LYS A 149 1.90 -22.04 -10.19
CA LYS A 149 2.61 -23.33 -10.13
C LYS A 149 2.08 -24.23 -9.03
N ALA A 150 1.71 -23.67 -7.89
CA ALA A 150 1.22 -24.40 -6.73
C ALA A 150 -0.29 -24.72 -6.81
N GLY A 151 -1.05 -24.04 -7.69
CA GLY A 151 -2.50 -24.19 -7.82
C GLY A 151 -3.26 -23.68 -6.59
N ASN A 152 -2.72 -22.67 -5.89
CA ASN A 152 -3.25 -22.19 -4.61
C ASN A 152 -3.38 -20.67 -4.53
N LEU A 153 -3.79 -20.03 -5.62
CA LEU A 153 -4.04 -18.60 -5.65
C LEU A 153 -5.00 -18.21 -4.50
N PRO A 154 -4.66 -17.19 -3.69
CA PRO A 154 -5.54 -16.71 -2.64
C PRO A 154 -6.93 -16.32 -3.16
N ASN A 155 -7.98 -16.59 -2.37
CA ASN A 155 -9.35 -16.27 -2.76
C ASN A 155 -9.61 -14.76 -2.76
N PHE A 156 -8.92 -14.02 -1.93
CA PHE A 156 -9.03 -12.57 -1.84
C PHE A 156 -7.64 -11.95 -1.81
N ILE A 157 -7.43 -10.97 -2.67
CA ILE A 157 -6.14 -10.27 -2.80
C ILE A 157 -6.41 -8.77 -2.79
N VAL A 158 -5.67 -8.04 -1.96
CA VAL A 158 -5.69 -6.59 -1.91
C VAL A 158 -4.35 -6.06 -2.38
N ILE A 159 -4.34 -5.12 -3.32
CA ILE A 159 -3.12 -4.52 -3.86
C ILE A 159 -3.27 -3.00 -3.81
N CYS A 160 -2.32 -2.33 -3.16
CA CYS A 160 -2.24 -0.88 -3.11
C CYS A 160 -1.22 -0.37 -4.14
N LEU A 161 -1.67 0.49 -5.06
CA LEU A 161 -0.86 1.17 -6.07
C LEU A 161 -1.08 2.68 -5.92
N PRO A 162 -0.31 3.42 -5.09
CA PRO A 162 -0.67 4.77 -4.67
C PRO A 162 -0.17 5.89 -5.59
N ASN A 163 0.61 5.65 -6.64
CA ASN A 163 1.28 6.73 -7.39
C ASN A 163 0.33 7.60 -8.22
N ASP A 164 -0.89 7.16 -8.51
CA ASP A 164 -1.94 8.00 -9.12
C ASP A 164 -2.36 9.19 -8.24
N HIS A 165 -2.12 9.12 -6.93
CA HIS A 165 -2.30 10.24 -6.00
C HIS A 165 -1.42 11.45 -6.36
N ALA A 166 -0.26 11.19 -6.95
CA ALA A 166 0.76 12.16 -7.35
C ALA A 166 1.32 13.02 -6.21
N SER A 167 2.54 13.51 -6.39
CA SER A 167 3.25 14.36 -5.40
C SER A 167 3.16 15.86 -5.73
N GLY A 168 2.30 16.25 -6.67
CA GLY A 168 2.14 17.63 -7.11
C GLY A 168 3.45 18.21 -7.66
N THR A 169 3.87 19.35 -7.09
CA THR A 169 5.10 20.06 -7.47
C THR A 169 6.26 19.83 -6.49
N LYS A 170 6.20 18.78 -5.69
CA LYS A 170 7.25 18.45 -4.72
C LYS A 170 8.59 18.27 -5.43
N PHE A 171 9.61 19.01 -4.99
CA PHE A 171 10.96 18.90 -5.56
C PHE A 171 11.55 17.49 -5.35
N GLY A 172 12.09 16.93 -6.42
CA GLY A 172 12.69 15.58 -6.40
C GLY A 172 11.70 14.44 -6.66
N SER A 173 10.41 14.72 -6.78
CA SER A 173 9.39 13.77 -7.21
C SER A 173 9.18 13.85 -8.73
N PRO A 174 8.68 12.79 -9.39
CA PRO A 174 8.25 12.86 -10.78
C PRO A 174 7.08 13.83 -10.95
N THR A 175 6.81 14.23 -12.19
CA THR A 175 5.60 15.01 -12.48
C THR A 175 4.35 14.19 -12.20
N PRO A 176 3.21 14.82 -11.87
CA PRO A 176 1.95 14.10 -11.69
C PRO A 176 1.60 13.19 -12.88
N ALA A 177 1.82 13.66 -14.11
CA ALA A 177 1.60 12.84 -15.31
C ALA A 177 2.49 11.58 -15.35
N ALA A 178 3.75 11.70 -14.92
CA ALA A 178 4.66 10.55 -14.87
C ALA A 178 4.27 9.56 -13.77
N GLN A 179 3.79 10.03 -12.61
CA GLN A 179 3.31 9.17 -11.54
C GLN A 179 2.03 8.43 -11.91
N VAL A 180 1.08 9.10 -12.56
CA VAL A 180 -0.13 8.45 -13.09
C VAL A 180 0.23 7.42 -14.17
N ALA A 181 1.20 7.72 -15.03
CA ALA A 181 1.66 6.77 -16.05
C ALA A 181 2.36 5.54 -15.45
N ASP A 182 3.12 5.71 -14.36
CA ASP A 182 3.73 4.59 -13.60
C ASP A 182 2.64 3.70 -13.00
N ASN A 183 1.61 4.29 -12.39
CA ASN A 183 0.46 3.57 -11.85
C ASN A 183 -0.30 2.79 -12.92
N ASP A 184 -0.65 3.45 -14.05
CA ASP A 184 -1.35 2.83 -15.17
C ASP A 184 -0.57 1.66 -15.77
N LEU A 185 0.75 1.83 -15.94
CA LEU A 185 1.63 0.77 -16.41
C LEU A 185 1.68 -0.41 -15.44
N ALA A 186 1.78 -0.14 -14.14
CA ALA A 186 1.77 -1.17 -13.09
C ALA A 186 0.46 -1.95 -13.10
N PHE A 187 -0.66 -1.25 -13.17
CA PHE A 187 -1.99 -1.86 -13.26
C PHE A 187 -2.11 -2.74 -14.52
N GLY A 188 -1.68 -2.21 -15.68
CA GLY A 188 -1.67 -2.96 -16.94
C GLY A 188 -0.86 -4.26 -16.84
N GLN A 189 0.35 -4.22 -16.24
CA GLN A 189 1.17 -5.41 -16.02
C GLN A 189 0.50 -6.47 -15.15
N ILE A 190 -0.25 -6.05 -14.11
CA ILE A 190 -1.00 -6.96 -13.25
C ILE A 190 -2.14 -7.62 -14.03
N VAL A 191 -2.86 -6.85 -14.84
CA VAL A 191 -4.01 -7.36 -15.63
C VAL A 191 -3.55 -8.34 -16.72
N GLU A 192 -2.39 -8.11 -17.31
CA GLU A 192 -1.82 -8.98 -18.35
C GLU A 192 -1.18 -10.27 -17.78
N ALA A 193 -0.83 -10.29 -16.51
CA ALA A 193 -0.14 -11.40 -15.87
C ALA A 193 -1.06 -12.56 -15.58
#